data_a77a320c5947b70d223bb4563999eec4
#
_entry.id   a77a320c5947b70d223bb4563999eec4
#
_cell.length_a   1.000
_cell.length_b   1.000
_cell.length_c   1.000
_cell.angle_alpha   90.00
_cell.angle_beta   90.00
_cell.angle_gamma   90.00
#
_symmetry.space_group_name_H-M   'P 1'
#
loop_
_entity.id
_entity.type
_entity.pdbx_description
1 polymer ?
#
loop_
_entity_poly.entity_id
_entity_poly.type
_entity_poly.pdbx_seq_one_letter_code
_entity_poly.pdbx_strand_id
1 'polypeptide(L)'
;LTQTRRHSFLASLLGISHVVLAVNKMDLVNYDPAVFAQIESDYLAFAEALNFASITSIPLSALQGDNVIERSRRTDWYSGPTLLGYLETVEVAACNLDADFRLPVQWVNRPNADFRGFAGTVAQGSIAPGEAVQVLPSGQEAVVEAIVLFDQSLPRALPKQSVTLTLDRQIDVSRGDVIVAKGAPCEVSDQFDTSLVWMDQNAGYVGRGYSMMLGGRTISATLTEIKYKVNVNTLEQLPSRSLALNDIGRVTLSLDESIPFTAYADCRDLGSFILIDRYSEATVGAGMINFGLRRAQNLYPTQTTIDTA
;
A
#
# COMPACT_ATOMS: atom_id res chain seq x y z
N LEU A 1 24.66 7.10 -4.87
CA LEU A 1 24.78 5.64 -4.87
C LEU A 1 23.50 5.01 -5.41
N THR A 2 23.59 4.04 -6.36
CA THR A 2 22.42 3.40 -7.00
C THR A 2 21.46 2.78 -5.98
N GLN A 3 22.00 2.14 -4.93
CA GLN A 3 21.15 1.53 -3.90
C GLN A 3 20.37 2.58 -3.09
N THR A 4 20.98 3.70 -2.74
CA THR A 4 20.30 4.82 -2.05
C THR A 4 19.16 5.36 -2.92
N ARG A 5 19.41 5.60 -4.20
CA ARG A 5 18.39 6.07 -5.16
C ARG A 5 17.22 5.09 -5.29
N ARG A 6 17.52 3.78 -5.38
CA ARG A 6 16.49 2.72 -5.42
C ARG A 6 15.63 2.74 -4.15
N HIS A 7 16.24 2.79 -2.97
CA HIS A 7 15.50 2.83 -1.71
C HIS A 7 14.65 4.10 -1.58
N SER A 8 15.17 5.25 -1.99
CA SER A 8 14.42 6.50 -1.99
C SER A 8 13.22 6.45 -2.95
N PHE A 9 13.41 5.90 -4.16
CA PHE A 9 12.31 5.71 -5.10
C PHE A 9 11.25 4.76 -4.54
N LEU A 10 11.65 3.64 -3.93
CA LEU A 10 10.72 2.73 -3.25
C LEU A 10 10.00 3.40 -2.08
N ALA A 11 10.70 4.17 -1.27
CA ALA A 11 10.09 4.92 -0.16
C ALA A 11 9.03 5.91 -0.66
N SER A 12 9.33 6.64 -1.74
CA SER A 12 8.37 7.55 -2.40
C SER A 12 7.16 6.77 -2.95
N LEU A 13 7.39 5.65 -3.63
CA LEU A 13 6.33 4.79 -4.18
C LEU A 13 5.41 4.23 -3.08
N LEU A 14 5.99 3.88 -1.92
CA LEU A 14 5.26 3.44 -0.73
C LEU A 14 4.59 4.59 0.04
N GLY A 15 4.67 5.81 -0.46
CA GLY A 15 4.04 6.98 0.14
C GLY A 15 4.65 7.39 1.50
N ILE A 16 5.95 7.13 1.70
CA ILE A 16 6.69 7.65 2.86
C ILE A 16 6.90 9.14 2.62
N SER A 17 6.42 9.98 3.55
CA SER A 17 6.41 11.44 3.38
C SER A 17 7.67 12.10 3.93
N HIS A 18 8.28 11.56 4.98
CA HIS A 18 9.41 12.16 5.68
C HIS A 18 10.63 11.26 5.58
N VAL A 19 11.75 11.82 5.12
CA VAL A 19 13.00 11.10 4.89
C VAL A 19 14.15 11.78 5.63
N VAL A 20 14.98 10.97 6.29
CA VAL A 20 16.27 11.43 6.83
C VAL A 20 17.39 10.94 5.93
N LEU A 21 18.16 11.89 5.38
CA LEU A 21 19.43 11.61 4.75
C LEU A 21 20.52 11.55 5.82
N ALA A 22 20.76 10.38 6.35
CA ALA A 22 21.84 10.15 7.33
C ALA A 22 23.19 10.03 6.62
N VAL A 23 23.95 11.12 6.56
CA VAL A 23 25.31 11.14 5.99
C VAL A 23 26.27 10.57 7.02
N ASN A 24 26.39 9.24 7.03
CA ASN A 24 27.17 8.51 8.02
C ASN A 24 28.67 8.44 7.66
N LYS A 25 29.47 8.11 8.66
CA LYS A 25 30.94 7.98 8.58
C LYS A 25 31.66 9.31 8.34
N MET A 26 31.12 10.41 8.88
CA MET A 26 31.76 11.73 8.79
C MET A 26 33.14 11.76 9.47
N ASP A 27 33.40 10.86 10.41
CA ASP A 27 34.70 10.64 11.03
C ASP A 27 35.82 10.28 10.01
N LEU A 28 35.48 9.57 8.92
CA LEU A 28 36.44 9.19 7.88
C LEU A 28 36.90 10.36 7.00
N VAL A 29 36.12 11.46 7.00
CA VAL A 29 36.42 12.68 6.24
C VAL A 29 36.67 13.88 7.17
N ASN A 30 37.06 13.61 8.42
CA ASN A 30 37.34 14.63 9.44
C ASN A 30 36.20 15.65 9.62
N TYR A 31 34.95 15.22 9.45
CA TYR A 31 33.73 16.05 9.58
C TYR A 31 33.71 17.29 8.64
N ASP A 32 34.31 17.14 7.45
CA ASP A 32 34.40 18.22 6.47
C ASP A 32 32.99 18.68 5.99
N PRO A 33 32.61 19.94 6.23
CA PRO A 33 31.31 20.47 5.81
C PRO A 33 31.13 20.48 4.28
N ALA A 34 32.21 20.60 3.50
CA ALA A 34 32.13 20.63 2.04
C ALA A 34 31.73 19.25 1.50
N VAL A 35 32.23 18.16 2.09
CA VAL A 35 31.84 16.79 1.74
C VAL A 35 30.37 16.56 2.06
N PHE A 36 29.91 17.00 3.22
CA PHE A 36 28.51 16.89 3.59
C PHE A 36 27.60 17.66 2.62
N ALA A 37 27.92 18.93 2.34
CA ALA A 37 27.15 19.79 1.44
C ALA A 37 27.05 19.22 0.01
N GLN A 38 28.13 18.61 -0.49
CA GLN A 38 28.13 17.97 -1.80
C GLN A 38 27.18 16.74 -1.83
N ILE A 39 27.23 15.86 -0.80
CA ILE A 39 26.36 14.69 -0.70
C ILE A 39 24.89 15.11 -0.58
N GLU A 40 24.63 16.12 0.24
CA GLU A 40 23.28 16.66 0.43
C GLU A 40 22.73 17.23 -0.88
N SER A 41 23.52 18.09 -1.58
CA SER A 41 23.13 18.68 -2.86
C SER A 41 22.83 17.62 -3.92
N ASP A 42 23.71 16.63 -4.07
CA ASP A 42 23.52 15.51 -5.04
C ASP A 42 22.27 14.70 -4.74
N TYR A 43 21.97 14.50 -3.47
CA TYR A 43 20.76 13.76 -3.06
C TYR A 43 19.49 14.57 -3.26
N LEU A 44 19.49 15.84 -2.87
CA LEU A 44 18.33 16.73 -3.02
C LEU A 44 17.96 16.94 -4.49
N ALA A 45 18.95 17.13 -5.36
CA ALA A 45 18.74 17.21 -6.81
C ALA A 45 18.08 15.94 -7.39
N PHE A 46 18.47 14.76 -6.92
CA PHE A 46 17.82 13.51 -7.31
C PHE A 46 16.40 13.39 -6.72
N ALA A 47 16.23 13.76 -5.46
CA ALA A 47 14.99 13.59 -4.71
C ALA A 47 13.90 14.62 -5.08
N GLU A 48 14.24 15.67 -5.83
CA GLU A 48 13.28 16.69 -6.31
C GLU A 48 12.12 16.08 -7.12
N ALA A 49 12.41 15.01 -7.87
CA ALA A 49 11.40 14.26 -8.62
C ALA A 49 10.59 13.26 -7.78
N LEU A 50 10.90 13.13 -6.49
CA LEU A 50 10.23 12.23 -5.55
C LEU A 50 9.29 13.04 -4.64
N ASN A 51 8.10 12.49 -4.38
CA ASN A 51 7.05 13.21 -3.62
C ASN A 51 7.27 13.11 -2.10
N PHE A 52 8.44 13.54 -1.58
CA PHE A 52 8.66 13.65 -0.16
C PHE A 52 8.16 15.00 0.37
N ALA A 53 7.44 14.98 1.50
CA ALA A 53 6.99 16.21 2.16
C ALA A 53 8.17 16.93 2.84
N SER A 54 9.12 16.17 3.37
CA SER A 54 10.36 16.72 3.94
C SER A 54 11.53 15.77 3.78
N ILE A 55 12.70 16.36 3.59
CA ILE A 55 13.99 15.67 3.62
C ILE A 55 14.87 16.41 4.62
N THR A 56 15.37 15.70 5.64
CA THR A 56 16.27 16.25 6.66
C THR A 56 17.62 15.58 6.56
N SER A 57 18.66 16.35 6.24
CA SER A 57 20.03 15.84 6.14
C SER A 57 20.74 15.96 7.48
N ILE A 58 21.34 14.86 7.94
CA ILE A 58 22.03 14.82 9.24
C ILE A 58 23.43 14.25 9.03
N PRO A 59 24.50 15.05 9.29
CA PRO A 59 25.87 14.53 9.30
C PRO A 59 26.08 13.73 10.59
N LEU A 60 26.50 12.49 10.50
CA LEU A 60 26.69 11.66 11.69
C LEU A 60 27.88 10.70 11.59
N SER A 61 28.36 10.24 12.73
CA SER A 61 29.19 9.06 12.85
C SER A 61 28.54 8.10 13.83
N ALA A 62 27.93 7.03 13.31
CA ALA A 62 27.31 6.01 14.15
C ALA A 62 28.35 5.29 15.03
N LEU A 63 29.62 5.20 14.57
CA LEU A 63 30.72 4.59 15.32
C LEU A 63 31.11 5.44 16.54
N GLN A 64 31.14 6.76 16.40
CA GLN A 64 31.54 7.69 17.44
C GLN A 64 30.35 8.25 18.23
N GLY A 65 29.12 8.01 17.79
CA GLY A 65 27.90 8.54 18.37
C GLY A 65 27.57 10.01 18.02
N ASP A 66 28.37 10.62 17.13
CA ASP A 66 28.19 12.03 16.77
C ASP A 66 26.85 12.28 16.05
N ASN A 67 26.06 13.22 16.55
CA ASN A 67 24.72 13.61 16.07
C ASN A 67 23.67 12.48 16.04
N VAL A 68 23.94 11.37 16.74
CA VAL A 68 22.95 10.28 16.90
C VAL A 68 21.96 10.63 18.02
N ILE A 69 22.44 10.76 19.25
CA ILE A 69 21.65 11.14 20.44
C ILE A 69 21.93 12.59 20.82
N GLU A 70 23.21 12.96 20.95
CA GLU A 70 23.65 14.29 21.34
C GLU A 70 24.33 14.99 20.15
N ARG A 71 24.31 16.34 20.21
CA ARG A 71 24.99 17.16 19.19
C ARG A 71 26.50 17.00 19.32
N SER A 72 27.17 16.76 18.21
CA SER A 72 28.61 16.66 18.15
C SER A 72 29.27 18.05 18.19
N ARG A 73 30.36 18.16 18.96
CA ARG A 73 31.24 19.32 18.91
C ARG A 73 32.16 19.33 17.69
N ARG A 74 32.24 18.22 16.96
CA ARG A 74 33.07 18.07 15.76
C ARG A 74 32.36 18.58 14.50
N THR A 75 31.02 18.80 14.61
CA THR A 75 30.19 19.37 13.55
C THR A 75 29.53 20.66 14.02
N ASP A 76 30.31 21.62 14.52
CA ASP A 76 29.86 22.91 15.05
C ASP A 76 29.18 23.77 14.01
N TRP A 77 29.51 23.55 12.74
CA TRP A 77 28.87 24.14 11.56
C TRP A 77 27.44 23.63 11.31
N TYR A 78 27.05 22.48 11.88
CA TYR A 78 25.72 21.90 11.69
C TYR A 78 24.77 22.38 12.78
N SER A 79 23.65 23.04 12.39
CA SER A 79 22.65 23.57 13.31
C SER A 79 21.36 22.76 13.39
N GLY A 80 21.22 21.70 12.57
CA GLY A 80 20.03 20.86 12.53
C GLY A 80 19.85 19.94 13.76
N PRO A 81 18.80 19.09 13.77
CA PRO A 81 18.51 18.16 14.85
C PRO A 81 19.51 17.01 14.89
N THR A 82 19.59 16.31 16.03
CA THR A 82 20.19 14.97 16.09
C THR A 82 19.23 13.95 15.48
N LEU A 83 19.74 12.75 15.15
CA LEU A 83 18.89 11.70 14.59
C LEU A 83 17.73 11.33 15.53
N LEU A 84 18.04 11.10 16.81
CA LEU A 84 17.02 10.78 17.82
C LEU A 84 16.02 11.94 18.00
N GLY A 85 16.55 13.17 18.15
CA GLY A 85 15.68 14.35 18.30
C GLY A 85 14.72 14.56 17.12
N TYR A 86 15.16 14.26 15.89
CA TYR A 86 14.28 14.29 14.72
C TYR A 86 13.20 13.20 14.79
N LEU A 87 13.58 11.95 15.12
CA LEU A 87 12.65 10.83 15.19
C LEU A 87 11.57 11.00 16.26
N GLU A 88 11.91 11.69 17.36
CA GLU A 88 10.96 11.99 18.45
C GLU A 88 10.02 13.16 18.14
N THR A 89 10.38 14.02 17.20
CA THR A 89 9.63 15.26 16.92
C THR A 89 8.94 15.29 15.57
N VAL A 90 9.28 14.36 14.66
CA VAL A 90 8.64 14.32 13.33
C VAL A 90 7.16 13.98 13.46
N GLU A 91 6.32 14.85 12.93
CA GLU A 91 4.87 14.60 12.88
C GLU A 91 4.56 13.67 11.72
N VAL A 92 4.19 12.44 12.05
CA VAL A 92 3.68 11.49 11.07
C VAL A 92 2.17 11.71 10.94
N ALA A 93 1.68 11.83 9.69
CA ALA A 93 0.26 12.04 9.44
C ALA A 93 -0.59 11.01 10.20
N ALA A 94 -1.51 11.50 11.02
CA ALA A 94 -2.47 10.67 11.73
C ALA A 94 -3.40 9.95 10.74
N CYS A 95 -3.97 8.81 11.15
CA CYS A 95 -5.00 8.13 10.37
C CYS A 95 -6.16 9.10 10.11
N ASN A 96 -6.60 9.21 8.84
CA ASN A 96 -7.72 10.06 8.48
C ASN A 96 -9.03 9.49 9.06
N LEU A 97 -9.53 10.13 10.11
CA LEU A 97 -10.79 9.76 10.78
C LEU A 97 -12.03 10.15 9.95
N ASP A 98 -11.89 11.16 9.08
CA ASP A 98 -12.98 11.69 8.25
C ASP A 98 -13.14 10.91 6.93
N ALA A 99 -12.28 9.93 6.70
CA ALA A 99 -12.40 9.07 5.53
C ALA A 99 -13.58 8.08 5.70
N ASP A 100 -14.08 7.57 4.58
CA ASP A 100 -15.11 6.55 4.58
C ASP A 100 -14.65 5.26 5.29
N PHE A 101 -15.54 4.69 6.09
CA PHE A 101 -15.25 3.45 6.80
C PHE A 101 -15.01 2.28 5.86
N ARG A 102 -13.93 1.52 6.11
CA ARG A 102 -13.59 0.28 5.40
C ARG A 102 -12.99 -0.73 6.36
N LEU A 103 -13.54 -1.95 6.34
CA LEU A 103 -13.07 -3.08 7.13
C LEU A 103 -12.95 -4.32 6.22
N PRO A 104 -11.74 -4.70 5.81
CA PRO A 104 -11.53 -6.01 5.17
C PRO A 104 -11.78 -7.13 6.17
N VAL A 105 -12.64 -8.07 5.79
CA VAL A 105 -13.01 -9.20 6.65
C VAL A 105 -11.88 -10.23 6.63
N GLN A 106 -11.26 -10.44 7.78
CA GLN A 106 -10.18 -11.40 7.96
C GLN A 106 -10.68 -12.76 8.45
N TRP A 107 -11.76 -12.75 9.22
CA TRP A 107 -12.33 -13.96 9.77
C TRP A 107 -13.82 -13.78 10.06
N VAL A 108 -14.60 -14.85 9.80
CA VAL A 108 -16.02 -14.95 10.17
C VAL A 108 -16.14 -15.80 11.41
N ASN A 109 -16.47 -15.20 12.52
CA ASN A 109 -16.63 -15.85 13.82
C ASN A 109 -18.07 -16.32 14.01
N ARG A 110 -18.26 -17.63 14.13
CA ARG A 110 -19.57 -18.26 14.35
C ARG A 110 -19.47 -19.37 15.39
N PRO A 111 -19.29 -19.03 16.68
CA PRO A 111 -19.13 -20.02 17.75
C PRO A 111 -20.41 -20.83 18.02
N ASN A 112 -21.59 -20.26 17.70
CA ASN A 112 -22.90 -20.90 17.86
C ASN A 112 -23.89 -20.41 16.79
N ALA A 113 -25.15 -20.85 16.87
CA ALA A 113 -26.18 -20.47 15.90
C ALA A 113 -26.63 -19.02 16.01
N ASP A 114 -26.52 -18.42 17.20
CA ASP A 114 -27.06 -17.09 17.51
C ASP A 114 -26.06 -15.95 17.29
N PHE A 115 -24.76 -16.26 17.21
CA PHE A 115 -23.71 -15.27 17.00
C PHE A 115 -23.03 -15.42 15.65
N ARG A 116 -22.99 -14.34 14.88
CA ARG A 116 -22.22 -14.23 13.66
C ARG A 116 -21.48 -12.89 13.65
N GLY A 117 -20.18 -12.92 13.82
CA GLY A 117 -19.31 -11.76 13.87
C GLY A 117 -18.32 -11.74 12.71
N PHE A 118 -18.04 -10.56 12.19
CA PHE A 118 -17.11 -10.31 11.09
C PHE A 118 -15.89 -9.58 11.64
N ALA A 119 -14.81 -10.32 11.82
CA ALA A 119 -13.59 -9.81 12.43
C ALA A 119 -12.65 -9.25 11.35
N GLY A 120 -12.05 -8.09 11.64
CA GLY A 120 -11.08 -7.45 10.78
C GLY A 120 -10.43 -6.25 11.47
N THR A 121 -9.40 -5.70 10.85
CA THR A 121 -8.80 -4.44 11.27
C THR A 121 -9.39 -3.31 10.45
N VAL A 122 -9.88 -2.26 11.11
CA VAL A 122 -10.40 -1.08 10.41
C VAL A 122 -9.28 -0.45 9.60
N ALA A 123 -9.40 -0.51 8.28
CA ALA A 123 -8.41 0.01 7.36
C ALA A 123 -8.43 1.54 7.31
N GLN A 124 -9.64 2.13 7.35
CA GLN A 124 -9.87 3.55 7.20
C GLN A 124 -11.22 3.96 7.80
N GLY A 125 -11.36 5.24 8.16
CA GLY A 125 -12.61 5.80 8.69
C GLY A 125 -13.02 5.24 10.03
N SER A 126 -14.20 5.56 10.47
CA SER A 126 -14.77 5.08 11.74
C SER A 126 -16.22 4.67 11.56
N ILE A 127 -16.75 3.80 12.45
CA ILE A 127 -18.13 3.35 12.43
C ILE A 127 -18.68 3.16 13.84
N ALA A 128 -19.99 3.41 14.01
CA ALA A 128 -20.71 3.18 15.26
C ALA A 128 -21.87 2.20 15.05
N PRO A 129 -22.38 1.55 16.11
CA PRO A 129 -23.63 0.81 16.07
C PRO A 129 -24.79 1.70 15.58
N GLY A 130 -25.66 1.15 14.74
CA GLY A 130 -26.76 1.86 14.09
C GLY A 130 -26.40 2.47 12.72
N GLU A 131 -25.14 2.51 12.33
CA GLU A 131 -24.73 3.02 11.02
C GLU A 131 -24.90 1.94 9.94
N ALA A 132 -25.33 2.38 8.73
CA ALA A 132 -25.55 1.48 7.59
C ALA A 132 -24.24 1.16 6.87
N VAL A 133 -24.09 -0.10 6.50
CA VAL A 133 -22.94 -0.63 5.78
C VAL A 133 -23.35 -1.40 4.54
N GLN A 134 -22.41 -1.56 3.63
CA GLN A 134 -22.52 -2.40 2.45
C GLN A 134 -21.37 -3.40 2.42
N VAL A 135 -21.64 -4.63 2.02
CA VAL A 135 -20.64 -5.69 1.85
C VAL A 135 -20.28 -5.82 0.37
N LEU A 136 -19.01 -5.77 0.06
CA LEU A 136 -18.49 -5.93 -1.30
C LEU A 136 -17.72 -7.24 -1.43
N PRO A 137 -17.84 -7.94 -2.60
CA PRO A 137 -18.43 -7.49 -3.85
C PRO A 137 -19.95 -7.71 -3.97
N SER A 138 -20.62 -8.35 -2.99
CA SER A 138 -22.03 -8.75 -3.13
C SER A 138 -23.03 -7.58 -3.23
N GLY A 139 -22.66 -6.40 -2.71
CA GLY A 139 -23.53 -5.22 -2.67
C GLY A 139 -24.64 -5.30 -1.61
N GLN A 140 -24.66 -6.33 -0.76
CA GLN A 140 -25.68 -6.48 0.28
C GLN A 140 -25.52 -5.42 1.36
N GLU A 141 -26.65 -4.85 1.80
CA GLU A 141 -26.70 -3.81 2.83
C GLU A 141 -27.15 -4.38 4.17
N ALA A 142 -26.60 -3.84 5.23
CA ALA A 142 -26.97 -4.14 6.61
C ALA A 142 -26.71 -2.93 7.53
N VAL A 143 -27.09 -3.05 8.79
CA VAL A 143 -26.78 -2.07 9.83
C VAL A 143 -25.87 -2.73 10.87
N VAL A 144 -24.87 -1.98 11.33
CA VAL A 144 -24.00 -2.46 12.42
C VAL A 144 -24.83 -2.56 13.70
N GLU A 145 -24.97 -3.76 14.24
CA GLU A 145 -25.69 -4.01 15.49
C GLU A 145 -24.79 -3.73 16.69
N ALA A 146 -23.58 -4.30 16.70
CA ALA A 146 -22.60 -4.10 17.76
C ALA A 146 -21.17 -4.17 17.23
N ILE A 147 -20.26 -3.56 17.97
CA ILE A 147 -18.82 -3.58 17.76
C ILE A 147 -18.19 -4.24 18.98
N VAL A 148 -17.54 -5.37 18.78
CA VAL A 148 -16.97 -6.18 19.88
C VAL A 148 -15.45 -6.15 19.81
N LEU A 149 -14.81 -5.83 20.93
CA LEU A 149 -13.36 -5.93 21.13
C LEU A 149 -13.11 -6.78 22.37
N PHE A 150 -12.58 -7.99 22.20
CA PHE A 150 -12.56 -9.01 23.24
C PHE A 150 -13.98 -9.29 23.80
N ASP A 151 -14.21 -9.02 25.07
CA ASP A 151 -15.50 -9.19 25.75
C ASP A 151 -16.25 -7.88 25.98
N GLN A 152 -15.83 -6.79 25.33
CA GLN A 152 -16.40 -5.46 25.50
C GLN A 152 -17.06 -4.96 24.23
N SER A 153 -18.20 -4.29 24.37
CA SER A 153 -18.83 -3.55 23.29
C SER A 153 -18.25 -2.15 23.21
N LEU A 154 -17.85 -1.74 22.01
CA LEU A 154 -17.35 -0.39 21.76
C LEU A 154 -18.45 0.51 21.20
N PRO A 155 -18.48 1.80 21.58
CA PRO A 155 -19.41 2.78 21.01
C PRO A 155 -19.01 3.18 19.58
N ARG A 156 -17.74 2.98 19.18
CA ARG A 156 -17.20 3.30 17.85
C ARG A 156 -15.94 2.51 17.58
N ALA A 157 -15.77 2.03 16.36
CA ALA A 157 -14.50 1.49 15.88
C ALA A 157 -13.71 2.59 15.15
N LEU A 158 -12.40 2.65 15.42
CA LEU A 158 -11.48 3.63 14.87
C LEU A 158 -10.46 2.96 13.94
N PRO A 159 -9.80 3.71 13.04
CA PRO A 159 -8.76 3.17 12.17
C PRO A 159 -7.67 2.42 12.95
N LYS A 160 -7.21 1.31 12.36
CA LYS A 160 -6.20 0.39 12.93
C LYS A 160 -6.65 -0.40 14.16
N GLN A 161 -7.88 -0.26 14.60
CA GLN A 161 -8.45 -1.17 15.61
C GLN A 161 -8.87 -2.49 14.96
N SER A 162 -8.51 -3.60 15.60
CA SER A 162 -8.99 -4.94 15.23
C SER A 162 -10.26 -5.23 16.01
N VAL A 163 -11.39 -5.30 15.33
CA VAL A 163 -12.72 -5.44 15.93
C VAL A 163 -13.52 -6.54 15.26
N THR A 164 -14.57 -6.98 15.93
CA THR A 164 -15.61 -7.85 15.35
C THR A 164 -16.91 -7.06 15.26
N LEU A 165 -17.46 -6.96 14.05
CA LEU A 165 -18.79 -6.36 13.82
C LEU A 165 -19.86 -7.45 13.82
N THR A 166 -20.99 -7.18 14.47
CA THR A 166 -22.25 -7.93 14.24
C THR A 166 -23.19 -7.05 13.42
N LEU A 167 -24.04 -7.68 12.62
CA LEU A 167 -24.99 -7.01 11.73
C LEU A 167 -26.44 -7.36 12.11
N ASP A 168 -27.35 -6.45 11.85
CA ASP A 168 -28.79 -6.55 12.17
C ASP A 168 -29.52 -7.71 11.46
N ARG A 169 -28.87 -8.27 10.44
CA ARG A 169 -29.42 -9.37 9.63
C ARG A 169 -28.36 -10.35 9.19
N GLN A 170 -28.78 -11.55 8.88
CA GLN A 170 -27.88 -12.55 8.31
C GLN A 170 -27.70 -12.29 6.81
N ILE A 171 -26.49 -11.93 6.42
CA ILE A 171 -26.04 -11.78 5.04
C ILE A 171 -24.80 -12.61 4.80
N ASP A 172 -24.54 -12.97 3.55
CA ASP A 172 -23.34 -13.71 3.20
C ASP A 172 -22.15 -12.76 3.12
N VAL A 173 -21.22 -12.98 4.06
CA VAL A 173 -19.94 -12.32 4.14
C VAL A 173 -18.87 -13.38 4.35
N SER A 174 -17.83 -13.32 3.56
CA SER A 174 -16.72 -14.25 3.59
C SER A 174 -15.41 -13.55 3.92
N ARG A 175 -14.40 -14.33 4.30
CA ARG A 175 -13.03 -13.81 4.41
C ARG A 175 -12.58 -13.22 3.08
N GLY A 176 -12.07 -11.99 3.11
CA GLY A 176 -11.61 -11.25 1.94
C GLY A 176 -12.66 -10.34 1.33
N ASP A 177 -13.93 -10.39 1.80
CA ASP A 177 -14.90 -9.35 1.49
C ASP A 177 -14.56 -8.08 2.27
N VAL A 178 -15.13 -6.95 1.84
CA VAL A 178 -14.90 -5.65 2.49
C VAL A 178 -16.23 -5.08 2.94
N ILE A 179 -16.34 -4.75 4.22
CA ILE A 179 -17.47 -3.99 4.76
C ILE A 179 -17.13 -2.51 4.66
N VAL A 180 -17.97 -1.74 3.98
CA VAL A 180 -17.78 -0.30 3.78
C VAL A 180 -18.99 0.47 4.33
N ALA A 181 -18.82 1.75 4.69
CA ALA A 181 -19.95 2.62 4.97
C ALA A 181 -20.88 2.68 3.76
N LYS A 182 -22.20 2.71 3.97
CA LYS A 182 -23.17 2.80 2.87
C LYS A 182 -22.93 4.05 2.04
N GLY A 183 -22.75 3.87 0.71
CA GLY A 183 -22.45 4.95 -0.22
C GLY A 183 -20.97 5.34 -0.32
N ALA A 184 -20.10 4.71 0.47
CA ALA A 184 -18.65 4.92 0.33
C ALA A 184 -18.15 4.42 -1.03
N PRO A 185 -17.34 5.20 -1.74
CA PRO A 185 -16.76 4.76 -3.01
C PRO A 185 -15.75 3.63 -2.75
N CYS A 186 -16.08 2.44 -3.23
CA CYS A 186 -15.16 1.31 -3.28
C CYS A 186 -15.41 0.56 -4.58
N GLU A 187 -14.38 0.47 -5.39
CA GLU A 187 -14.49 -0.14 -6.72
C GLU A 187 -14.34 -1.66 -6.63
N VAL A 188 -14.92 -2.34 -7.63
CA VAL A 188 -14.78 -3.79 -7.83
C VAL A 188 -14.25 -4.00 -9.23
N SER A 189 -13.13 -4.70 -9.38
CA SER A 189 -12.49 -4.95 -10.67
C SER A 189 -11.75 -6.29 -10.70
N ASP A 190 -11.51 -6.81 -11.88
CA ASP A 190 -10.69 -7.99 -12.17
C ASP A 190 -9.43 -7.64 -12.99
N GLN A 191 -9.24 -6.36 -13.32
CA GLN A 191 -8.07 -5.89 -14.05
C GLN A 191 -7.51 -4.63 -13.41
N PHE A 192 -6.21 -4.59 -13.24
CA PHE A 192 -5.54 -3.53 -12.50
C PHE A 192 -4.32 -3.00 -13.22
N ASP A 193 -4.19 -1.68 -13.21
CA ASP A 193 -2.93 -1.00 -13.40
C ASP A 193 -2.19 -0.94 -12.07
N THR A 194 -0.97 -1.45 -12.01
CA THR A 194 -0.24 -1.60 -10.76
C THR A 194 1.21 -1.17 -10.90
N SER A 195 1.77 -0.66 -9.81
CA SER A 195 3.22 -0.53 -9.62
C SER A 195 3.72 -1.79 -8.94
N LEU A 196 4.68 -2.48 -9.54
CA LEU A 196 5.18 -3.78 -9.06
C LEU A 196 6.70 -3.73 -8.85
N VAL A 197 7.12 -4.18 -7.68
CA VAL A 197 8.53 -4.42 -7.33
C VAL A 197 8.79 -5.91 -7.48
N TRP A 198 9.72 -6.29 -8.34
CA TRP A 198 10.08 -7.68 -8.55
C TRP A 198 11.16 -8.13 -7.56
N MET A 199 10.94 -9.25 -6.87
CA MET A 199 11.76 -9.68 -5.73
C MET A 199 12.42 -11.05 -5.93
N ASP A 200 12.08 -11.76 -7.02
CA ASP A 200 12.65 -13.09 -7.32
C ASP A 200 13.88 -13.00 -8.22
N GLN A 201 14.78 -13.97 -8.07
CA GLN A 201 15.96 -14.13 -8.93
C GLN A 201 15.58 -14.48 -10.36
N ASN A 202 14.51 -15.27 -10.54
CA ASN A 202 13.94 -15.56 -11.84
C ASN A 202 13.12 -14.37 -12.32
N ALA A 203 13.30 -13.99 -13.58
CA ALA A 203 12.57 -12.87 -14.14
C ALA A 203 11.06 -13.16 -14.27
N GLY A 204 10.25 -12.12 -14.02
CA GLY A 204 8.83 -12.13 -14.29
C GLY A 204 8.54 -11.82 -15.75
N TYR A 205 7.66 -12.63 -16.38
CA TYR A 205 7.31 -12.49 -17.79
C TYR A 205 5.81 -12.30 -17.98
N VAL A 206 5.45 -11.59 -19.04
CA VAL A 206 4.07 -11.48 -19.50
C VAL A 206 3.51 -12.85 -19.84
N GLY A 207 2.24 -13.08 -19.48
CA GLY A 207 1.51 -14.34 -19.69
C GLY A 207 1.69 -15.37 -18.58
N ARG A 208 2.60 -15.15 -17.62
CA ARG A 208 2.79 -16.03 -16.48
C ARG A 208 1.73 -15.78 -15.39
N GLY A 209 1.17 -16.87 -14.86
CA GLY A 209 0.21 -16.86 -13.76
C GLY A 209 0.88 -16.95 -12.39
N TYR A 210 0.32 -16.22 -11.44
CA TYR A 210 0.76 -16.15 -10.03
C TYR A 210 -0.46 -16.30 -9.12
N SER A 211 -0.24 -16.51 -7.83
CA SER A 211 -1.23 -16.27 -6.80
C SER A 211 -1.03 -14.86 -6.26
N MET A 212 -2.06 -14.02 -6.33
CA MET A 212 -2.06 -12.69 -5.74
C MET A 212 -2.74 -12.74 -4.38
N MET A 213 -2.09 -12.24 -3.35
CA MET A 213 -2.68 -12.07 -2.03
C MET A 213 -2.92 -10.58 -1.77
N LEU A 214 -4.20 -10.21 -1.58
CA LEU A 214 -4.65 -8.88 -1.20
C LEU A 214 -5.54 -9.02 0.05
N GLY A 215 -5.15 -8.36 1.13
CA GLY A 215 -5.85 -8.49 2.41
C GLY A 215 -5.94 -9.96 2.86
N GLY A 216 -7.14 -10.47 3.07
CA GLY A 216 -7.39 -11.85 3.48
C GLY A 216 -7.62 -12.85 2.33
N ARG A 217 -7.58 -12.40 1.06
CA ARG A 217 -7.95 -13.18 -0.13
C ARG A 217 -6.73 -13.57 -0.96
N THR A 218 -6.71 -14.79 -1.46
CA THR A 218 -5.72 -15.29 -2.42
C THR A 218 -6.43 -15.63 -3.72
N ILE A 219 -5.97 -15.06 -4.84
CA ILE A 219 -6.65 -15.11 -6.13
C ILE A 219 -5.63 -15.42 -7.21
N SER A 220 -6.05 -16.13 -8.25
CA SER A 220 -5.24 -16.30 -9.46
C SER A 220 -5.08 -14.97 -10.19
N ALA A 221 -3.84 -14.61 -10.48
CA ALA A 221 -3.48 -13.41 -11.22
C ALA A 221 -2.55 -13.72 -12.38
N THR A 222 -2.74 -13.07 -13.50
CA THR A 222 -1.85 -13.16 -14.66
C THR A 222 -1.23 -11.81 -14.96
N LEU A 223 0.08 -11.77 -15.12
CA LEU A 223 0.80 -10.59 -15.61
C LEU A 223 0.54 -10.45 -17.11
N THR A 224 -0.34 -9.52 -17.49
CA THR A 224 -0.79 -9.39 -18.89
C THR A 224 0.05 -8.41 -19.70
N GLU A 225 0.62 -7.41 -19.05
CA GLU A 225 1.44 -6.40 -19.72
C GLU A 225 2.49 -5.81 -18.76
N ILE A 226 3.67 -5.51 -19.28
CA ILE A 226 4.66 -4.65 -18.64
C ILE A 226 4.71 -3.37 -19.47
N LYS A 227 4.11 -2.29 -18.96
CA LYS A 227 4.06 -1.00 -19.68
C LYS A 227 5.45 -0.40 -19.79
N TYR A 228 6.18 -0.38 -18.67
CA TYR A 228 7.57 0.05 -18.59
C TYR A 228 8.20 -0.40 -17.27
N LYS A 229 9.51 -0.36 -17.21
CA LYS A 229 10.26 -0.39 -15.94
C LYS A 229 10.97 0.93 -15.70
N VAL A 230 11.22 1.25 -14.44
CA VAL A 230 11.85 2.50 -14.03
C VAL A 230 13.35 2.30 -13.86
N ASN A 231 14.15 3.13 -14.53
CA ASN A 231 15.58 3.25 -14.22
C ASN A 231 15.72 4.06 -12.91
N VAL A 232 16.08 3.40 -11.83
CA VAL A 232 16.16 4.03 -10.50
C VAL A 232 17.25 5.10 -10.38
N ASN A 233 18.18 5.20 -11.35
CA ASN A 233 19.22 6.24 -11.35
C ASN A 233 18.79 7.52 -12.05
N THR A 234 18.00 7.40 -13.13
CA THR A 234 17.56 8.54 -13.97
C THR A 234 16.06 8.81 -13.84
N LEU A 235 15.31 7.92 -13.22
CA LEU A 235 13.85 7.90 -13.12
C LEU A 235 13.13 7.78 -14.47
N GLU A 236 13.87 7.46 -15.54
CA GLU A 236 13.31 7.27 -16.87
C GLU A 236 12.51 5.97 -16.97
N GLN A 237 11.45 6.02 -17.76
CA GLN A 237 10.63 4.88 -18.10
C GLN A 237 11.24 4.13 -19.28
N LEU A 238 11.61 2.89 -19.06
CA LEU A 238 12.24 2.03 -20.07
C LEU A 238 11.28 0.93 -20.53
N PRO A 239 11.10 0.70 -21.84
CA PRO A 239 10.33 -0.44 -22.31
C PRO A 239 10.97 -1.75 -21.85
N SER A 240 10.16 -2.71 -21.44
CA SER A 240 10.66 -4.02 -21.02
C SER A 240 9.62 -5.11 -21.29
N ARG A 241 10.10 -6.34 -21.52
CA ARG A 241 9.26 -7.55 -21.65
C ARG A 241 9.36 -8.47 -20.43
N SER A 242 10.22 -8.12 -19.49
CA SER A 242 10.42 -8.88 -18.26
C SER A 242 10.83 -7.96 -17.13
N LEU A 243 10.63 -8.40 -15.88
CA LEU A 243 11.12 -7.74 -14.68
C LEU A 243 12.18 -8.64 -14.06
N ALA A 244 13.41 -8.14 -13.93
CA ALA A 244 14.49 -8.79 -13.21
C ALA A 244 14.47 -8.44 -11.72
N LEU A 245 15.26 -9.15 -10.92
CA LEU A 245 15.40 -8.88 -9.48
C LEU A 245 15.64 -7.39 -9.20
N ASN A 246 14.83 -6.81 -8.31
CA ASN A 246 14.83 -5.40 -7.91
C ASN A 246 14.40 -4.42 -9.03
N ASP A 247 13.87 -4.90 -10.15
CA ASP A 247 13.18 -4.00 -11.09
C ASP A 247 11.88 -3.49 -10.49
N ILE A 248 11.57 -2.25 -10.79
CA ILE A 248 10.30 -1.61 -10.45
C ILE A 248 9.60 -1.28 -11.77
N GLY A 249 8.41 -1.82 -11.97
CA GLY A 249 7.67 -1.67 -13.22
C GLY A 249 6.23 -1.23 -13.02
N ARG A 250 5.68 -0.59 -14.04
CA ARG A 250 4.25 -0.38 -14.20
C ARG A 250 3.69 -1.52 -15.03
N VAL A 251 2.74 -2.26 -14.48
CA VAL A 251 2.23 -3.49 -15.09
C VAL A 251 0.71 -3.55 -15.04
N THR A 252 0.16 -4.36 -15.94
CA THR A 252 -1.25 -4.73 -15.90
C THR A 252 -1.39 -6.17 -15.40
N LEU A 253 -2.26 -6.35 -14.39
CA LEU A 253 -2.65 -7.66 -13.87
C LEU A 253 -4.10 -7.94 -14.23
N SER A 254 -4.40 -9.17 -14.62
CA SER A 254 -5.76 -9.70 -14.78
C SER A 254 -6.00 -10.80 -13.77
N LEU A 255 -7.13 -10.76 -13.08
CA LEU A 255 -7.54 -11.75 -12.09
C LEU A 255 -8.62 -12.66 -12.64
N ASP A 256 -8.77 -13.85 -12.08
CA ASP A 256 -9.83 -14.79 -12.45
C ASP A 256 -11.20 -14.39 -11.86
N GLU A 257 -11.21 -13.51 -10.84
CA GLU A 257 -12.43 -12.98 -10.23
C GLU A 257 -12.32 -11.50 -9.91
N SER A 258 -13.47 -10.82 -9.86
CA SER A 258 -13.52 -9.40 -9.47
C SER A 258 -13.43 -9.26 -7.95
N ILE A 259 -12.61 -8.31 -7.49
CA ILE A 259 -12.39 -8.05 -6.07
C ILE A 259 -12.67 -6.58 -5.72
N PRO A 260 -13.15 -6.31 -4.49
CA PRO A 260 -13.19 -4.95 -3.98
C PRO A 260 -11.77 -4.47 -3.69
N PHE A 261 -11.49 -3.23 -4.08
CA PHE A 261 -10.19 -2.61 -3.90
C PHE A 261 -10.33 -1.10 -3.73
N THR A 262 -9.25 -0.49 -3.32
CA THR A 262 -9.05 0.96 -3.34
C THR A 262 -7.66 1.24 -3.89
N ALA A 263 -7.45 2.36 -4.57
CA ALA A 263 -6.10 2.75 -4.97
C ALA A 263 -5.18 2.82 -3.74
N TYR A 264 -3.93 2.38 -3.90
CA TYR A 264 -2.95 2.35 -2.80
C TYR A 264 -2.74 3.73 -2.15
N ALA A 265 -2.80 4.78 -2.97
CA ALA A 265 -2.67 6.16 -2.51
C ALA A 265 -3.78 6.56 -1.52
N ASP A 266 -4.98 6.00 -1.69
CA ASP A 266 -6.15 6.33 -0.87
C ASP A 266 -6.27 5.42 0.35
N CYS A 267 -6.00 4.11 0.19
CA CYS A 267 -6.03 3.15 1.27
C CYS A 267 -5.01 2.02 1.05
N ARG A 268 -3.90 2.06 1.79
CA ARG A 268 -2.81 1.09 1.64
C ARG A 268 -3.24 -0.36 1.86
N ASP A 269 -4.10 -0.60 2.85
CA ASP A 269 -4.53 -1.95 3.25
C ASP A 269 -5.39 -2.64 2.18
N LEU A 270 -6.11 -1.85 1.34
CA LEU A 270 -6.94 -2.35 0.24
C LEU A 270 -6.32 -2.15 -1.15
N GLY A 271 -5.16 -1.49 -1.21
CA GLY A 271 -4.45 -1.21 -2.45
C GLY A 271 -3.11 -1.91 -2.58
N SER A 272 -2.63 -2.62 -1.54
CA SER A 272 -1.37 -3.36 -1.57
C SER A 272 -1.57 -4.85 -1.72
N PHE A 273 -0.69 -5.50 -2.45
CA PHE A 273 -0.73 -6.95 -2.65
C PHE A 273 0.68 -7.55 -2.77
N ILE A 274 0.77 -8.86 -2.63
CA ILE A 274 1.96 -9.63 -2.98
C ILE A 274 1.62 -10.63 -4.10
N LEU A 275 2.62 -10.93 -4.94
CA LEU A 275 2.57 -12.02 -5.91
C LEU A 275 3.37 -13.19 -5.38
N ILE A 276 2.79 -14.37 -5.47
CA ILE A 276 3.36 -15.63 -5.01
C ILE A 276 3.48 -16.56 -6.22
N ASP A 277 4.62 -17.14 -6.43
CA ASP A 277 4.81 -18.16 -7.46
C ASP A 277 4.05 -19.44 -7.08
N ARG A 278 3.27 -19.99 -8.02
CA ARG A 278 2.38 -21.12 -7.77
C ARG A 278 3.10 -22.46 -7.52
N TYR A 279 4.38 -22.55 -7.91
CA TYR A 279 5.14 -23.81 -7.80
C TYR A 279 6.07 -23.78 -6.59
N SER A 280 6.78 -22.69 -6.40
CA SER A 280 7.74 -22.53 -5.29
C SER A 280 7.11 -21.99 -4.02
N GLU A 281 5.88 -21.46 -4.09
CA GLU A 281 5.18 -20.75 -3.01
C GLU A 281 5.98 -19.54 -2.47
N ALA A 282 7.01 -19.12 -3.17
CA ALA A 282 7.82 -17.96 -2.80
C ALA A 282 7.12 -16.65 -3.20
N THR A 283 7.26 -15.63 -2.37
CA THR A 283 6.87 -14.26 -2.74
C THR A 283 7.82 -13.73 -3.79
N VAL A 284 7.31 -13.47 -4.99
CA VAL A 284 8.10 -13.02 -6.15
C VAL A 284 7.95 -11.54 -6.45
N GLY A 285 6.94 -10.89 -5.88
CA GLY A 285 6.74 -9.45 -6.06
C GLY A 285 5.82 -8.84 -5.02
N ALA A 286 5.97 -7.55 -4.82
CA ALA A 286 5.06 -6.72 -4.03
C ALA A 286 4.55 -5.57 -4.89
N GLY A 287 3.25 -5.29 -4.83
CA GLY A 287 2.62 -4.33 -5.72
C GLY A 287 1.61 -3.41 -5.05
N MET A 288 1.37 -2.32 -5.73
CA MET A 288 0.42 -1.28 -5.34
C MET A 288 -0.54 -1.05 -6.49
N ILE A 289 -1.83 -1.16 -6.22
CA ILE A 289 -2.89 -0.88 -7.19
C ILE A 289 -2.98 0.62 -7.39
N ASN A 290 -2.85 1.07 -8.64
CA ASN A 290 -3.02 2.47 -8.97
C ASN A 290 -4.50 2.77 -9.28
N PHE A 291 -5.13 1.93 -10.11
CA PHE A 291 -6.55 1.98 -10.44
C PHE A 291 -7.02 0.67 -11.11
N GLY A 292 -8.34 0.46 -11.09
CA GLY A 292 -8.98 -0.62 -11.84
C GLY A 292 -9.14 -0.25 -13.31
N LEU A 293 -8.89 -1.21 -14.18
CA LEU A 293 -9.16 -1.05 -15.61
C LEU A 293 -10.61 -1.45 -15.89
N ARG A 294 -11.36 -0.59 -16.56
CA ARG A 294 -12.72 -0.89 -16.98
C ARG A 294 -12.67 -1.67 -18.28
N ARG A 295 -13.35 -2.83 -18.34
CA ARG A 295 -13.60 -3.48 -19.62
C ARG A 295 -14.50 -2.57 -20.45
N ALA A 296 -14.14 -2.32 -21.71
CA ALA A 296 -15.04 -1.67 -22.66
C ALA A 296 -16.29 -2.55 -22.79
N GLN A 297 -17.42 -2.11 -22.26
CA GLN A 297 -18.69 -2.73 -22.58
C GLN A 297 -19.01 -2.40 -24.03
N ASN A 298 -19.16 -3.42 -24.87
CA ASN A 298 -19.67 -3.23 -26.23
C ASN A 298 -21.08 -2.63 -26.15
N LEU A 299 -21.19 -1.33 -26.37
CA LEU A 299 -22.45 -0.57 -26.41
C LEU A 299 -23.26 -0.80 -27.69
N TYR A 300 -23.05 -1.90 -28.39
CA TYR A 300 -23.90 -2.26 -29.50
C TYR A 300 -24.91 -3.33 -29.04
N PRO A 301 -26.20 -2.97 -28.76
CA PRO A 301 -27.25 -3.95 -28.68
C PRO A 301 -27.42 -4.53 -30.07
N THR A 302 -27.09 -5.78 -30.26
CA THR A 302 -27.45 -6.55 -31.47
C THR A 302 -28.96 -6.72 -31.42
N GLN A 303 -29.71 -5.75 -31.98
CA GLN A 303 -31.09 -5.98 -32.36
C GLN A 303 -31.07 -6.84 -33.63
N THR A 304 -31.11 -8.15 -33.47
CA THR A 304 -31.47 -9.05 -34.55
C THR A 304 -32.99 -9.16 -34.54
N THR A 305 -33.66 -8.28 -35.25
CA THR A 305 -35.06 -8.48 -35.62
C THR A 305 -35.08 -9.55 -36.71
N ILE A 306 -35.49 -10.76 -36.38
CA ILE A 306 -35.83 -11.77 -37.37
C ILE A 306 -37.26 -11.48 -37.78
N ASP A 307 -37.46 -10.82 -38.93
CA ASP A 307 -38.74 -10.76 -39.60
C ASP A 307 -39.04 -12.14 -40.20
N THR A 308 -40.00 -12.84 -39.62
CA THR A 308 -40.62 -14.02 -40.23
C THR A 308 -41.71 -13.55 -41.18
N ALA A 309 -41.48 -13.72 -42.47
CA ALA A 309 -42.51 -13.69 -43.54
C ALA A 309 -43.16 -15.08 -43.65
#